data_eab7d8ac11caa3e1a750c0953ebc8210
#
_entry.id   eab7d8ac11caa3e1a750c0953ebc8210
#
_cell.length_a   1.000
_cell.length_b   1.000
_cell.length_c   1.000
_cell.angle_alpha   90.00
_cell.angle_beta   90.00
_cell.angle_gamma   90.00
#
_symmetry.space_group_name_H-M   'P 1'
#
loop_
_entity.id
_entity.type
_entity.pdbx_description
1 polymer ?
#
loop_
_entity_poly.entity_id
_entity_poly.type
_entity_poly.pdbx_seq_one_letter_code
_entity_poly.pdbx_strand_id
1 'polypeptide(L)'
;CYNYERMQGLGFCTAMIPLLRKIYKGDDEAMIAAMKRQSMFFNTDHDFGGMILGICASMEEQKRSGADIPDEAFVALKSGLMGPCAGIGDTLSQVVLLPVLSVIFINLATQGAVWAPIAYTVLFLAIFYGVGYWMLDVGYKSGGEAVLKLMESGIFDKVVKVANILGCAVCGALICSYVSFNWNV
;
A
#
# COMPACT_ATOMS: atom_id res chain seq x y z
N CYS A 1 -1.86 -11.56 -10.38
CA CYS A 1 -1.33 -12.78 -9.78
C CYS A 1 -1.78 -12.89 -8.32
N TYR A 2 -3.03 -13.29 -8.11
CA TYR A 2 -3.64 -13.46 -6.79
C TYR A 2 -4.17 -14.89 -6.69
N ASN A 3 -3.86 -15.59 -5.60
CA ASN A 3 -4.38 -16.94 -5.34
C ASN A 3 -4.60 -17.15 -3.83
N TYR A 4 -5.39 -18.16 -3.45
CA TYR A 4 -5.73 -18.43 -2.04
C TYR A 4 -4.55 -18.93 -1.20
N GLU A 5 -3.54 -19.54 -1.81
CA GLU A 5 -2.40 -20.11 -1.08
C GLU A 5 -1.39 -19.02 -0.67
N ARG A 6 -1.07 -18.10 -1.59
CA ARG A 6 0.00 -17.10 -1.42
C ARG A 6 -0.47 -15.66 -1.52
N MET A 7 -1.77 -15.45 -1.69
CA MET A 7 -2.42 -14.17 -1.89
C MET A 7 -1.72 -13.32 -2.98
N GLN A 8 -1.09 -12.23 -2.62
CA GLN A 8 -0.36 -11.34 -3.52
C GLN A 8 1.10 -11.77 -3.76
N GLY A 9 1.59 -12.86 -3.13
CA GLY A 9 3.00 -13.25 -3.16
C GLY A 9 3.59 -13.42 -4.55
N LEU A 10 2.84 -14.02 -5.49
CA LEU A 10 3.28 -14.13 -6.89
C LEU A 10 3.35 -12.77 -7.59
N GLY A 11 2.41 -11.87 -7.32
CA GLY A 11 2.44 -10.50 -7.82
C GLY A 11 3.66 -9.73 -7.30
N PHE A 12 3.93 -9.85 -6.01
CA PHE A 12 5.11 -9.28 -5.36
C PHE A 12 6.41 -9.78 -6.01
N CYS A 13 6.57 -11.09 -6.18
CA CYS A 13 7.71 -11.67 -6.86
C CYS A 13 7.84 -11.16 -8.30
N THR A 14 6.72 -11.09 -9.05
CA THR A 14 6.71 -10.56 -10.43
C THR A 14 7.19 -9.12 -10.49
N ALA A 15 6.77 -8.28 -9.55
CA ALA A 15 7.22 -6.89 -9.46
C ALA A 15 8.73 -6.78 -9.15
N MET A 16 9.29 -7.74 -8.40
CA MET A 16 10.71 -7.79 -8.08
C MET A 16 11.59 -8.30 -9.25
N ILE A 17 11.06 -9.07 -10.22
CA ILE A 17 11.84 -9.70 -11.29
C ILE A 17 12.77 -8.72 -12.04
N PRO A 18 12.33 -7.52 -12.47
CA PRO A 18 13.20 -6.59 -13.18
C PRO A 18 14.44 -6.18 -12.37
N LEU A 19 14.27 -6.00 -11.07
CA LEU A 19 15.34 -5.67 -10.14
C LEU A 19 16.26 -6.87 -9.90
N LEU A 20 15.68 -8.04 -9.59
CA LEU A 20 16.45 -9.27 -9.34
C LEU A 20 17.31 -9.65 -10.53
N ARG A 21 16.82 -9.47 -11.76
CA ARG A 21 17.63 -9.69 -12.98
C ARG A 21 18.86 -8.78 -13.08
N LYS A 22 18.78 -7.56 -12.51
CA LYS A 22 19.94 -6.66 -12.48
C LYS A 22 20.92 -7.05 -11.37
N ILE A 23 20.41 -7.38 -10.18
CA ILE A 23 21.22 -7.74 -9.00
C ILE A 23 21.96 -9.07 -9.24
N TYR A 24 21.28 -10.09 -9.75
CA TYR A 24 21.79 -11.44 -9.95
C TYR A 24 22.18 -11.76 -11.38
N LYS A 25 22.57 -10.74 -12.14
CA LYS A 25 22.98 -10.91 -13.54
C LYS A 25 24.10 -11.94 -13.68
N GLY A 26 23.85 -13.01 -14.46
CA GLY A 26 24.82 -14.08 -14.70
C GLY A 26 24.90 -15.14 -13.59
N ASP A 27 23.98 -15.14 -12.65
CA ASP A 27 23.91 -16.09 -11.54
C ASP A 27 22.47 -16.62 -11.42
N ASP A 28 22.14 -17.63 -12.22
CA ASP A 28 20.79 -18.17 -12.34
C ASP A 28 20.35 -18.90 -11.04
N GLU A 29 21.29 -19.53 -10.34
CA GLU A 29 20.97 -20.21 -9.05
C GLU A 29 20.55 -19.20 -7.97
N ALA A 30 21.31 -18.13 -7.82
CA ALA A 30 20.97 -17.07 -6.87
C ALA A 30 19.68 -16.34 -7.28
N MET A 31 19.45 -16.15 -8.58
CA MET A 31 18.19 -15.59 -9.10
C MET A 31 16.98 -16.46 -8.72
N ILE A 32 17.08 -17.78 -8.92
CA ILE A 32 16.00 -18.73 -8.58
C ILE A 32 15.77 -18.72 -7.06
N ALA A 33 16.82 -18.72 -6.25
CA ALA A 33 16.71 -18.63 -4.80
C ALA A 33 16.02 -17.33 -4.36
N ALA A 34 16.39 -16.20 -4.96
CA ALA A 34 15.74 -14.91 -4.73
C ALA A 34 14.24 -14.95 -5.09
N MET A 35 13.88 -15.47 -6.25
CA MET A 35 12.49 -15.61 -6.67
C MET A 35 11.68 -16.49 -5.72
N LYS A 36 12.24 -17.61 -5.22
CA LYS A 36 11.58 -18.47 -4.24
C LYS A 36 11.26 -17.73 -2.95
N ARG A 37 12.21 -17.02 -2.33
CA ARG A 37 11.98 -16.25 -1.10
C ARG A 37 11.05 -15.06 -1.30
N GLN A 38 11.00 -14.47 -2.51
CA GLN A 38 10.08 -13.37 -2.81
C GLN A 38 8.66 -13.84 -3.17
N SER A 39 8.46 -15.11 -3.58
CA SER A 39 7.17 -15.68 -3.94
C SER A 39 6.36 -16.24 -2.74
N MET A 40 6.80 -16.01 -1.51
CA MET A 40 6.12 -16.45 -0.29
C MET A 40 4.78 -15.74 -0.10
N PHE A 41 4.00 -16.18 0.88
CA PHE A 41 2.74 -15.54 1.26
C PHE A 41 2.96 -14.05 1.50
N PHE A 42 2.11 -13.24 0.86
CA PHE A 42 2.11 -11.79 1.02
C PHE A 42 0.71 -11.26 0.79
N ASN A 43 0.20 -10.46 1.70
CA ASN A 43 -1.10 -9.82 1.59
C ASN A 43 -1.13 -8.52 2.40
N THR A 44 -1.20 -7.39 1.72
CA THR A 44 -1.27 -6.06 2.34
C THR A 44 -1.98 -5.08 1.41
N ASP A 45 -2.23 -3.87 1.89
CA ASP A 45 -2.67 -2.77 1.04
C ASP A 45 -1.64 -2.46 -0.06
N HIS A 46 -2.12 -2.02 -1.22
CA HIS A 46 -1.27 -1.83 -2.40
C HIS A 46 -0.28 -0.68 -2.25
N ASP A 47 -0.71 0.43 -1.63
CA ASP A 47 0.11 1.64 -1.50
C ASP A 47 1.24 1.42 -0.51
N PHE A 48 0.90 0.89 0.67
CA PHE A 48 1.87 0.59 1.73
C PHE A 48 2.68 -0.67 1.43
N GLY A 49 2.17 -1.58 0.60
CA GLY A 49 2.92 -2.71 0.05
C GLY A 49 4.17 -2.31 -0.73
N GLY A 50 4.14 -1.14 -1.37
CA GLY A 50 5.30 -0.52 -2.01
C GLY A 50 6.48 -0.34 -1.06
N MET A 51 6.24 0.04 0.20
CA MET A 51 7.28 0.18 1.21
C MET A 51 7.98 -1.16 1.50
N ILE A 52 7.22 -2.23 1.66
CA ILE A 52 7.78 -3.57 1.91
C ILE A 52 8.60 -4.04 0.70
N LEU A 53 8.12 -3.74 -0.51
CA LEU A 53 8.83 -4.05 -1.75
C LEU A 53 10.17 -3.30 -1.83
N GLY A 54 10.19 -2.01 -1.45
CA GLY A 54 11.41 -1.21 -1.38
C GLY A 54 12.43 -1.77 -0.37
N ILE A 55 11.98 -2.16 0.83
CA ILE A 55 12.85 -2.76 1.84
C ILE A 55 13.43 -4.08 1.33
N CYS A 56 12.60 -4.97 0.76
CA CYS A 56 13.07 -6.23 0.20
C CYS A 56 14.08 -6.01 -0.93
N ALA A 57 13.89 -4.98 -1.75
CA ALA A 57 14.83 -4.61 -2.79
C ALA A 57 16.21 -4.24 -2.24
N SER A 58 16.23 -3.37 -1.23
CA SER A 58 17.46 -2.98 -0.53
C SER A 58 18.16 -4.18 0.15
N MET A 59 17.39 -5.08 0.77
CA MET A 59 17.94 -6.29 1.38
C MET A 59 18.56 -7.24 0.35
N GLU A 60 17.95 -7.41 -0.84
CA GLU A 60 18.52 -8.22 -1.91
C GLU A 60 19.86 -7.65 -2.42
N GLU A 61 19.96 -6.33 -2.55
CA GLU A 61 21.22 -5.67 -2.94
C GLU A 61 22.30 -5.86 -1.87
N GLN A 62 21.96 -5.70 -0.59
CA GLN A 62 22.88 -5.92 0.52
C GLN A 62 23.35 -7.39 0.57
N LYS A 63 22.44 -8.35 0.43
CA LYS A 63 22.76 -9.78 0.37
C LYS A 63 23.70 -10.08 -0.78
N ARG A 64 23.48 -9.52 -1.95
CA ARG A 64 24.39 -9.68 -3.10
C ARG A 64 25.74 -9.03 -2.87
N SER A 65 25.81 -7.95 -2.10
CA SER A 65 27.05 -7.26 -1.73
C SER A 65 27.87 -8.00 -0.65
N GLY A 66 27.38 -9.14 -0.16
CA GLY A 66 28.07 -10.00 0.80
C GLY A 66 27.58 -9.86 2.24
N ALA A 67 26.49 -9.15 2.49
CA ALA A 67 25.87 -9.13 3.82
C ALA A 67 25.25 -10.51 4.13
N ASP A 68 25.49 -10.99 5.35
CA ASP A 68 24.92 -12.26 5.84
C ASP A 68 23.46 -12.04 6.27
N ILE A 69 22.56 -12.01 5.28
CA ILE A 69 21.12 -11.87 5.51
C ILE A 69 20.47 -13.24 5.26
N PRO A 70 19.95 -13.90 6.31
CA PRO A 70 19.27 -15.18 6.16
C PRO A 70 17.94 -15.01 5.42
N ASP A 71 17.50 -16.04 4.71
CA ASP A 71 16.23 -16.00 3.96
C ASP A 71 15.02 -15.80 4.88
N GLU A 72 15.10 -16.29 6.10
CA GLU A 72 14.10 -16.12 7.16
C GLU A 72 13.89 -14.65 7.53
N ALA A 73 14.89 -13.79 7.38
CA ALA A 73 14.76 -12.35 7.64
C ALA A 73 13.79 -11.69 6.69
N PHE A 74 13.74 -12.10 5.42
CA PHE A 74 12.75 -11.60 4.46
C PHE A 74 11.33 -12.04 4.83
N VAL A 75 11.18 -13.28 5.34
CA VAL A 75 9.89 -13.80 5.79
C VAL A 75 9.41 -13.05 7.01
N ALA A 76 10.27 -12.89 8.00
CA ALA A 76 9.97 -12.20 9.26
C ALA A 76 9.57 -10.74 9.00
N LEU A 77 10.31 -10.04 8.14
CA LEU A 77 10.02 -8.67 7.76
C LEU A 77 8.67 -8.55 7.05
N LYS A 78 8.41 -9.36 6.02
CA LYS A 78 7.13 -9.35 5.33
C LYS A 78 5.98 -9.64 6.29
N SER A 79 6.10 -10.70 7.10
CA SER A 79 5.06 -11.10 8.04
C SER A 79 4.80 -10.04 9.11
N GLY A 80 5.86 -9.38 9.61
CA GLY A 80 5.74 -8.32 10.61
C GLY A 80 5.11 -7.04 10.09
N LEU A 81 5.35 -6.69 8.81
CA LEU A 81 4.88 -5.44 8.23
C LEU A 81 3.53 -5.56 7.51
N MET A 82 3.15 -6.75 7.01
CA MET A 82 1.91 -6.93 6.24
C MET A 82 0.67 -6.44 6.97
N GLY A 83 0.48 -6.85 8.21
CA GLY A 83 -0.70 -6.50 9.01
C GLY A 83 -0.83 -5.00 9.26
N PRO A 84 0.17 -4.36 9.89
CA PRO A 84 0.17 -2.93 10.11
C PRO A 84 0.01 -2.12 8.82
N CYS A 85 0.73 -2.45 7.75
CA CYS A 85 0.61 -1.77 6.46
C CYS A 85 -0.79 -1.92 5.85
N ALA A 86 -1.41 -3.09 5.95
CA ALA A 86 -2.79 -3.29 5.51
C ALA A 86 -3.75 -2.42 6.34
N GLY A 87 -3.64 -2.46 7.66
CA GLY A 87 -4.54 -1.68 8.53
C GLY A 87 -4.48 -0.17 8.28
N ILE A 88 -3.30 0.37 8.04
CA ILE A 88 -3.12 1.79 7.73
C ILE A 88 -3.59 2.09 6.30
N GLY A 89 -3.12 1.33 5.34
CA GLY A 89 -3.39 1.55 3.93
C GLY A 89 -4.87 1.43 3.60
N ASP A 90 -5.52 0.33 3.99
CA ASP A 90 -6.95 0.12 3.78
C ASP A 90 -7.80 1.23 4.43
N THR A 91 -7.40 1.69 5.62
CA THR A 91 -8.10 2.79 6.29
C THR A 91 -7.97 4.10 5.51
N LEU A 92 -6.77 4.46 5.09
CA LEU A 92 -6.53 5.72 4.38
C LEU A 92 -7.13 5.70 2.97
N SER A 93 -6.96 4.62 2.23
CA SER A 93 -7.43 4.51 0.84
C SER A 93 -8.93 4.26 0.75
N GLN A 94 -9.47 3.27 1.46
CA GLN A 94 -10.83 2.79 1.29
C GLN A 94 -11.83 3.48 2.23
N VAL A 95 -11.45 3.78 3.47
CA VAL A 95 -12.36 4.40 4.45
C VAL A 95 -12.38 5.92 4.33
N VAL A 96 -11.28 6.55 3.91
CA VAL A 96 -11.18 8.01 3.87
C VAL A 96 -11.14 8.53 2.44
N LEU A 97 -10.12 8.18 1.67
CA LEU A 97 -9.87 8.78 0.36
C LEU A 97 -11.01 8.50 -0.63
N LEU A 98 -11.37 7.23 -0.76
CA LEU A 98 -12.40 6.81 -1.72
C LEU A 98 -13.77 7.44 -1.43
N PRO A 99 -14.33 7.41 -0.21
CA PRO A 99 -15.60 8.08 0.08
C PRO A 99 -15.53 9.60 -0.10
N VAL A 100 -14.48 10.26 0.39
CA VAL A 100 -14.34 11.71 0.29
C VAL A 100 -14.34 12.17 -1.19
N LEU A 101 -13.51 11.54 -2.01
CA LEU A 101 -13.49 11.86 -3.44
C LEU A 101 -14.82 11.54 -4.11
N SER A 102 -15.39 10.36 -3.80
CA SER A 102 -16.69 9.96 -4.38
C SER A 102 -17.77 11.02 -4.15
N VAL A 103 -17.86 11.53 -2.92
CA VAL A 103 -18.83 12.57 -2.58
C VAL A 103 -18.66 13.84 -3.38
N ILE A 104 -17.44 14.34 -3.41
CA ILE A 104 -17.14 15.58 -4.11
C ILE A 104 -17.52 15.44 -5.60
N PHE A 105 -17.09 14.35 -6.23
CA PHE A 105 -17.30 14.18 -7.66
C PHE A 105 -18.73 13.75 -8.04
N ILE A 106 -19.45 13.01 -7.17
CA ILE A 106 -20.88 12.75 -7.34
C ILE A 106 -21.66 14.05 -7.28
N ASN A 107 -21.38 14.91 -6.30
CA ASN A 107 -22.05 16.22 -6.19
C ASN A 107 -21.83 17.08 -7.44
N LEU A 108 -20.61 17.15 -7.96
CA LEU A 108 -20.32 17.84 -9.21
C LEU A 108 -21.06 17.23 -10.42
N ALA A 109 -21.12 15.91 -10.49
CA ALA A 109 -21.82 15.21 -11.57
C ALA A 109 -23.34 15.48 -11.53
N THR A 110 -23.96 15.51 -10.35
CA THR A 110 -25.39 15.84 -10.19
C THR A 110 -25.70 17.29 -10.56
N GLN A 111 -24.74 18.19 -10.49
CA GLN A 111 -24.83 19.56 -10.97
C GLN A 111 -24.60 19.69 -12.48
N GLY A 112 -24.43 18.58 -13.21
CA GLY A 112 -24.27 18.56 -14.66
C GLY A 112 -22.81 18.58 -15.15
N ALA A 113 -21.83 18.44 -14.27
CA ALA A 113 -20.41 18.36 -14.65
C ALA A 113 -20.04 16.99 -15.25
N VAL A 114 -20.21 16.84 -16.56
CA VAL A 114 -19.96 15.57 -17.29
C VAL A 114 -18.51 15.09 -17.17
N TRP A 115 -17.57 15.98 -16.93
CA TRP A 115 -16.15 15.67 -16.75
C TRP A 115 -15.82 15.08 -15.36
N ALA A 116 -16.73 15.17 -14.39
CA ALA A 116 -16.49 14.78 -13.00
C ALA A 116 -16.04 13.30 -12.83
N PRO A 117 -16.63 12.30 -13.49
CA PRO A 117 -16.16 10.91 -13.37
C PRO A 117 -14.73 10.69 -13.89
N ILE A 118 -14.38 11.40 -14.97
CA ILE A 118 -13.01 11.31 -15.54
C ILE A 118 -12.02 11.94 -14.57
N ALA A 119 -12.31 13.12 -14.06
CA ALA A 119 -11.46 13.81 -13.09
C ALA A 119 -11.29 13.00 -11.78
N TYR A 120 -12.38 12.38 -11.28
CA TYR A 120 -12.32 11.46 -10.16
C TYR A 120 -11.29 10.34 -10.41
N THR A 121 -11.41 9.67 -11.55
CA THR A 121 -10.53 8.54 -11.89
C THR A 121 -9.07 8.99 -11.99
N VAL A 122 -8.82 10.09 -12.70
CA VAL A 122 -7.46 10.62 -12.87
C VAL A 122 -6.85 11.02 -11.53
N LEU A 123 -7.61 11.75 -10.69
CA LEU A 123 -7.13 12.19 -9.38
C LEU A 123 -6.89 11.01 -8.45
N PHE A 124 -7.81 10.04 -8.39
CA PHE A 124 -7.67 8.85 -7.60
C PHE A 124 -6.41 8.06 -7.99
N LEU A 125 -6.20 7.80 -9.28
CA LEU A 125 -5.03 7.11 -9.77
C LEU A 125 -3.73 7.88 -9.51
N ALA A 126 -3.75 9.20 -9.66
CA ALA A 126 -2.58 10.04 -9.39
C ALA A 126 -2.16 9.97 -7.92
N ILE A 127 -3.11 10.04 -6.99
CA ILE A 127 -2.85 9.89 -5.56
C ILE A 127 -2.35 8.47 -5.26
N PHE A 128 -3.06 7.45 -5.75
CA PHE A 128 -2.76 6.05 -5.53
C PHE A 128 -1.34 5.70 -5.98
N TYR A 129 -0.99 5.95 -7.25
CA TYR A 129 0.36 5.67 -7.74
C TYR A 129 1.42 6.58 -7.14
N GLY A 130 1.07 7.83 -6.83
CA GLY A 130 1.98 8.77 -6.18
C GLY A 130 2.40 8.32 -4.79
N VAL A 131 1.43 7.90 -3.97
CA VAL A 131 1.68 7.37 -2.62
C VAL A 131 2.44 6.04 -2.70
N GLY A 132 2.03 5.11 -3.56
CA GLY A 132 2.71 3.82 -3.73
C GLY A 132 4.17 3.98 -4.14
N TYR A 133 4.47 4.88 -5.09
CA TYR A 133 5.83 5.18 -5.50
C TYR A 133 6.66 5.83 -4.38
N TRP A 134 6.06 6.79 -3.67
CA TRP A 134 6.72 7.44 -2.53
C TRP A 134 7.03 6.43 -1.41
N MET A 135 6.10 5.54 -1.10
CA MET A 135 6.29 4.48 -0.10
C MET A 135 7.40 3.50 -0.52
N LEU A 136 7.49 3.15 -1.81
CA LEU A 136 8.58 2.32 -2.33
C LEU A 136 9.93 2.99 -2.12
N ASP A 137 10.06 4.28 -2.44
CA ASP A 137 11.29 5.05 -2.27
C ASP A 137 11.69 5.17 -0.78
N VAL A 138 10.72 5.41 0.09
CA VAL A 138 10.92 5.42 1.55
C VAL A 138 11.41 4.07 2.04
N GLY A 139 10.76 2.97 1.63
CA GLY A 139 11.17 1.62 2.01
C GLY A 139 12.59 1.28 1.55
N TYR A 140 12.92 1.62 0.31
CA TYR A 140 14.24 1.36 -0.26
C TYR A 140 15.37 2.14 0.45
N LYS A 141 15.15 3.43 0.72
CA LYS A 141 16.16 4.31 1.34
C LYS A 141 16.31 4.10 2.85
N SER A 142 15.21 3.85 3.53
CA SER A 142 15.22 3.76 5.00
C SER A 142 15.68 2.40 5.52
N GLY A 143 15.52 1.33 4.73
CA GLY A 143 15.78 -0.04 5.18
C GLY A 143 14.77 -0.51 6.23
N GLY A 144 14.87 -1.81 6.60
CA GLY A 144 13.89 -2.44 7.49
C GLY A 144 13.83 -1.88 8.92
N GLU A 145 14.98 -1.56 9.52
CA GLU A 145 15.03 -1.06 10.91
C GLU A 145 14.41 0.33 11.08
N ALA A 146 14.66 1.23 10.13
CA ALA A 146 14.11 2.58 10.22
C ALA A 146 12.58 2.59 10.07
N VAL A 147 12.05 1.70 9.22
CA VAL A 147 10.61 1.52 9.05
C VAL A 147 9.97 0.93 10.30
N LEU A 148 10.59 -0.08 10.92
CA LEU A 148 10.11 -0.64 12.18
C LEU A 148 10.05 0.43 13.29
N LYS A 149 11.12 1.22 13.46
CA LYS A 149 11.14 2.35 14.41
C LYS A 149 10.06 3.39 14.11
N LEU A 150 9.80 3.67 12.84
CA LEU A 150 8.75 4.61 12.44
C LEU A 150 7.36 4.06 12.79
N MET A 151 7.13 2.75 12.63
CA MET A 151 5.87 2.10 13.03
C MET A 151 5.69 2.07 14.55
N GLU A 152 6.75 1.79 15.30
CA GLU A 152 6.74 1.82 16.77
C GLU A 152 6.56 3.22 17.35
N SER A 153 6.88 4.27 16.60
CA SER A 153 6.74 5.68 17.05
C SER A 153 5.29 6.12 17.29
N GLY A 154 4.30 5.31 16.88
CA GLY A 154 2.88 5.62 17.01
C GLY A 154 2.39 6.77 16.11
N ILE A 155 3.22 7.24 15.18
CA ILE A 155 2.83 8.28 14.20
C ILE A 155 1.72 7.75 13.32
N PHE A 156 1.84 6.52 12.84
CA PHE A 156 0.81 5.89 12.00
C PHE A 156 -0.53 5.76 12.72
N ASP A 157 -0.53 5.37 14.00
CA ASP A 157 -1.76 5.28 14.81
C ASP A 157 -2.46 6.64 14.93
N LYS A 158 -1.69 7.73 15.07
CA LYS A 158 -2.25 9.08 15.09
C LYS A 158 -2.84 9.47 13.74
N VAL A 159 -2.14 9.17 12.65
CA VAL A 159 -2.63 9.45 11.29
C VAL A 159 -3.91 8.68 11.01
N VAL A 160 -3.95 7.39 11.32
CA VAL A 160 -5.15 6.54 11.17
C VAL A 160 -6.32 7.06 12.01
N LYS A 161 -6.05 7.48 13.26
CA LYS A 161 -7.08 8.04 14.14
C LYS A 161 -7.70 9.32 13.57
N VAL A 162 -6.86 10.26 13.11
CA VAL A 162 -7.32 11.50 12.48
C VAL A 162 -8.09 11.20 11.19
N ALA A 163 -7.56 10.31 10.36
CA ALA A 163 -8.19 9.90 9.11
C ALA A 163 -9.58 9.26 9.36
N ASN A 164 -9.71 8.39 10.35
CA ASN A 164 -10.99 7.79 10.73
C ASN A 164 -12.01 8.83 11.21
N ILE A 165 -11.59 9.80 12.03
CA ILE A 165 -12.47 10.88 12.49
C ILE A 165 -12.97 11.69 11.29
N LEU A 166 -12.09 12.06 10.36
CA LEU A 166 -12.45 12.78 9.14
C LEU A 166 -13.38 11.94 8.25
N GLY A 167 -13.07 10.67 8.03
CA GLY A 167 -13.90 9.76 7.25
C GLY A 167 -15.32 9.62 7.84
N CYS A 168 -15.43 9.42 9.15
CA CYS A 168 -16.72 9.36 9.82
C CYS A 168 -17.51 10.68 9.73
N ALA A 169 -16.83 11.83 9.86
CA ALA A 169 -17.47 13.14 9.73
C ALA A 169 -18.00 13.37 8.30
N VAL A 170 -17.22 13.01 7.28
CA VAL A 170 -17.64 13.09 5.89
C VAL A 170 -18.80 12.15 5.58
N CYS A 171 -18.73 10.89 6.02
CA CYS A 171 -19.83 9.93 5.86
C CYS A 171 -21.10 10.39 6.58
N GLY A 172 -20.97 10.93 7.78
CA GLY A 172 -22.11 11.50 8.53
C GLY A 172 -22.75 12.67 7.82
N ALA A 173 -21.95 13.63 7.34
CA ALA A 173 -22.44 14.78 6.56
C ALA A 173 -23.16 14.34 5.29
N LEU A 174 -22.70 13.27 4.64
CA LEU A 174 -23.35 12.70 3.46
C LEU A 174 -24.70 12.08 3.77
N ILE A 175 -24.77 11.24 4.80
CA ILE A 175 -26.03 10.64 5.21
C ILE A 175 -27.06 11.75 5.49
N CYS A 176 -26.66 12.81 6.18
CA CYS A 176 -27.52 13.96 6.43
C CYS A 176 -27.94 14.70 5.14
N SER A 177 -27.09 14.73 4.11
CA SER A 177 -27.41 15.42 2.85
C SER A 177 -28.34 14.61 1.94
N TYR A 178 -28.26 13.28 1.98
CA TYR A 178 -29.04 12.40 1.10
C TYR A 178 -30.29 11.80 1.76
N VAL A 179 -30.32 11.70 3.10
CA VAL A 179 -31.47 11.21 3.85
C VAL A 179 -32.29 12.42 4.31
N SER A 180 -33.24 12.87 3.48
CA SER A 180 -34.24 13.82 3.94
C SER A 180 -35.24 13.09 4.85
N PHE A 181 -35.09 13.24 6.17
CA PHE A 181 -36.12 12.82 7.11
C PHE A 181 -37.33 13.73 6.97
N ASN A 182 -38.37 13.26 6.28
CA ASN A 182 -39.70 13.87 6.35
C ASN A 182 -40.32 13.52 7.71
N TRP A 183 -40.08 14.37 8.69
CA TRP A 183 -40.85 14.38 9.95
C TRP A 183 -42.17 15.11 9.69
N ASN A 184 -43.13 14.47 8.99
CA ASN A 184 -44.50 14.87 9.04
C ASN A 184 -45.12 14.22 10.28
N VAL A 185 -45.14 14.94 11.40
CA VAL A 185 -46.02 14.70 12.57
C VAL A 185 -47.29 15.52 12.34
#